data_be9ac313c2f15e458c6b86253bf7d922
#
_entry.id   be9ac313c2f15e458c6b86253bf7d922
#
_cell.length_a   1.000
_cell.length_b   1.000
_cell.length_c   1.000
_cell.angle_alpha   90.00
_cell.angle_beta   90.00
_cell.angle_gamma   90.00
#
_symmetry.space_group_name_H-M   'P 1'
#
loop_
_entity.id
_entity.type
_entity.pdbx_description
1 polymer ?
#
loop_
_entity_poly.entity_id
_entity_poly.type
_entity_poly.pdbx_seq_one_letter_code
_entity_poly.pdbx_strand_id
1 'polypeptide(L)'
;GFPPNYSIENKKYPVVYVTDAGANFGGLMSSLPLMQLVNDLPHFILVGIDYVSNGSNDFMSLRNRDLTPTHDSVWMTNQKDLYKIFGDLPEVDAGGANEFLEFINNKIKPLINDKYHIDKSDQTYCGFSLGGLFGLFTLFTSPESFNRYVIGSPSIWWDDKYILEVEKEYAKNNKNLAAKVFL
;
A
#
# COMPACT_ATOMS: atom_id res chain seq x y z
N GLY A 1 12.10 -7.60 4.24
CA GLY A 1 12.44 -8.09 5.57
C GLY A 1 12.03 -9.54 5.74
N PHE A 2 12.78 -10.27 6.51
CA PHE A 2 12.52 -11.68 6.79
C PHE A 2 12.27 -11.89 8.27
N PRO A 3 11.43 -12.90 8.62
CA PRO A 3 11.23 -13.26 10.02
C PRO A 3 12.50 -13.87 10.64
N PRO A 4 12.63 -13.87 11.98
CA PRO A 4 13.69 -14.61 12.64
C PRO A 4 13.75 -16.06 12.16
N ASN A 5 14.96 -16.58 11.96
CA ASN A 5 15.20 -17.96 11.49
C ASN A 5 14.56 -18.29 10.12
N TYR A 6 14.41 -17.30 9.25
CA TYR A 6 13.94 -17.55 7.88
C TYR A 6 14.78 -18.64 7.22
N SER A 7 14.12 -19.72 6.84
CA SER A 7 14.72 -20.82 6.09
C SER A 7 14.19 -20.83 4.67
N ILE A 8 15.09 -20.87 3.70
CA ILE A 8 14.75 -20.92 2.28
C ILE A 8 14.19 -22.31 1.91
N GLU A 9 14.43 -23.33 2.74
CA GLU A 9 14.35 -24.70 2.26
C GLU A 9 12.99 -25.39 2.32
N ASN A 10 12.04 -25.10 3.22
CA ASN A 10 10.79 -25.87 3.25
C ASN A 10 9.57 -25.19 3.88
N LYS A 11 9.62 -23.93 4.27
CA LYS A 11 8.48 -23.26 4.90
C LYS A 11 8.00 -22.11 4.02
N LYS A 12 6.72 -22.10 3.70
CA LYS A 12 6.07 -20.94 3.07
C LYS A 12 5.63 -19.96 4.14
N TYR A 13 5.85 -18.67 3.85
CA TYR A 13 5.53 -17.59 4.77
C TYR A 13 4.44 -16.69 4.18
N PRO A 14 3.47 -16.24 4.99
CA PRO A 14 2.62 -15.12 4.64
C PRO A 14 3.44 -13.91 4.20
N VAL A 15 2.87 -13.05 3.37
CA VAL A 15 3.54 -11.84 2.90
C VAL A 15 2.75 -10.61 3.28
N VAL A 16 3.42 -9.60 3.82
CA VAL A 16 2.86 -8.27 4.07
C VAL A 16 3.52 -7.28 3.11
N TYR A 17 2.72 -6.66 2.26
CA TYR A 17 3.13 -5.58 1.35
C TYR A 17 2.80 -4.25 2.01
N VAL A 18 3.78 -3.38 2.16
CA VAL A 18 3.62 -2.05 2.74
C VAL A 18 4.07 -0.98 1.76
N THR A 19 3.22 0.01 1.54
CA THR A 19 3.56 1.23 0.78
C THR A 19 4.26 2.26 1.65
N ASP A 20 4.85 3.30 1.05
CA ASP A 20 5.62 4.34 1.75
C ASP A 20 6.77 3.74 2.60
N ALA A 21 7.44 2.72 2.06
CA ALA A 21 8.42 1.95 2.80
C ALA A 21 9.62 2.79 3.27
N GLY A 22 10.04 3.78 2.51
CA GLY A 22 11.12 4.69 2.89
C GLY A 22 10.90 5.37 4.24
N ALA A 23 9.65 5.70 4.55
CA ALA A 23 9.30 6.31 5.82
C ALA A 23 9.07 5.28 6.96
N ASN A 24 8.56 4.10 6.64
CA ASN A 24 7.99 3.17 7.63
C ASN A 24 8.81 1.89 7.82
N PHE A 25 9.54 1.44 6.81
CA PHE A 25 10.17 0.12 6.78
C PHE A 25 11.22 -0.07 7.88
N GLY A 26 12.04 0.94 8.14
CA GLY A 26 13.05 0.87 9.20
C GLY A 26 12.46 0.68 10.59
N GLY A 27 11.39 1.41 10.91
CA GLY A 27 10.66 1.27 12.17
C GLY A 27 10.00 -0.10 12.31
N LEU A 28 9.36 -0.59 11.25
CA LEU A 28 8.79 -1.92 11.23
C LEU A 28 9.86 -3.00 11.41
N MET A 29 10.96 -2.93 10.67
CA MET A 29 12.07 -3.89 10.79
C MET A 29 12.74 -3.91 12.15
N SER A 30 12.67 -2.82 12.90
CA SER A 30 13.19 -2.74 14.27
C SER A 30 12.26 -3.37 15.29
N SER A 31 10.94 -3.28 15.09
CA SER A 31 9.92 -3.72 16.04
C SER A 31 9.44 -5.16 15.81
N LEU A 32 9.24 -5.54 14.55
CA LEU A 32 8.65 -6.83 14.19
C LEU A 32 9.40 -8.05 14.73
N PRO A 33 10.75 -8.12 14.68
CA PRO A 33 11.47 -9.29 15.18
C PRO A 33 11.21 -9.58 16.65
N LEU A 34 11.09 -8.52 17.48
CA LEU A 34 10.79 -8.70 18.90
C LEU A 34 9.36 -9.21 19.10
N MET A 35 8.37 -8.65 18.39
CA MET A 35 6.97 -9.09 18.48
C MET A 35 6.80 -10.53 17.96
N GLN A 36 7.54 -10.92 16.95
CA GLN A 36 7.56 -12.29 16.43
C GLN A 36 8.27 -13.27 17.39
N LEU A 37 9.31 -12.83 18.10
CA LEU A 37 10.03 -13.63 19.07
C LEU A 37 9.17 -13.99 20.28
N VAL A 38 8.30 -13.07 20.73
CA VAL A 38 7.38 -13.28 21.85
C VAL A 38 6.02 -13.85 21.42
N ASN A 39 5.86 -14.20 20.14
CA ASN A 39 4.64 -14.73 19.52
C ASN A 39 3.42 -13.77 19.55
N ASP A 40 3.63 -12.47 19.67
CA ASP A 40 2.57 -11.46 19.53
C ASP A 40 2.15 -11.30 18.07
N LEU A 41 3.07 -11.55 17.12
CA LEU A 41 2.80 -11.57 15.70
C LEU A 41 3.28 -12.87 15.04
N PRO A 42 2.57 -13.35 14.01
CA PRO A 42 3.03 -14.49 13.22
C PRO A 42 4.30 -14.13 12.44
N HIS A 43 5.04 -15.15 12.04
CA HIS A 43 6.17 -14.99 11.14
C HIS A 43 5.69 -14.74 9.71
N PHE A 44 6.12 -13.67 9.07
CA PHE A 44 5.82 -13.31 7.67
C PHE A 44 7.02 -12.64 7.00
N ILE A 45 6.98 -12.57 5.67
CA ILE A 45 7.91 -11.78 4.88
C ILE A 45 7.33 -10.37 4.71
N LEU A 46 8.11 -9.33 5.04
CA LEU A 46 7.74 -7.94 4.83
C LEU A 46 8.33 -7.44 3.50
N VAL A 47 7.48 -7.00 2.61
CA VAL A 47 7.84 -6.39 1.32
C VAL A 47 7.51 -4.90 1.39
N GLY A 48 8.53 -4.07 1.43
CA GLY A 48 8.39 -2.62 1.32
C GLY A 48 8.35 -2.20 -0.14
N ILE A 49 7.34 -1.43 -0.52
CA ILE A 49 7.23 -0.80 -1.83
C ILE A 49 7.52 0.68 -1.65
N ASP A 50 8.49 1.18 -2.38
CA ASP A 50 8.96 2.55 -2.27
C ASP A 50 9.40 3.11 -3.62
N TYR A 51 9.70 4.39 -3.65
CA TYR A 51 10.08 5.13 -4.84
C TYR A 51 11.58 5.38 -4.85
N VAL A 52 12.22 5.11 -5.98
CA VAL A 52 13.58 5.59 -6.23
C VAL A 52 13.47 7.07 -6.61
N SER A 53 13.73 7.95 -5.67
CA SER A 53 13.69 9.39 -5.89
C SER A 53 15.09 10.00 -5.89
N ASN A 54 15.31 11.00 -6.75
CA ASN A 54 16.52 11.80 -6.78
C ASN A 54 16.47 12.97 -5.77
N GLY A 55 15.43 13.03 -4.96
CA GLY A 55 15.19 14.03 -3.93
C GLY A 55 13.80 13.90 -3.30
N SER A 56 13.57 14.60 -2.17
CA SER A 56 12.30 14.55 -1.44
C SER A 56 11.08 14.97 -2.29
N ASN A 57 11.30 15.80 -3.27
CA ASN A 57 10.24 16.35 -4.13
C ASN A 57 9.65 15.28 -5.07
N ASP A 58 10.50 14.43 -5.64
CA ASP A 58 10.05 13.34 -6.51
C ASP A 58 9.21 12.30 -5.73
N PHE A 59 9.59 12.03 -4.48
CA PHE A 59 8.85 11.09 -3.63
C PHE A 59 7.38 11.48 -3.49
N MET A 60 7.10 12.75 -3.14
CA MET A 60 5.72 13.21 -2.94
C MET A 60 4.91 13.19 -4.24
N SER A 61 5.53 13.54 -5.37
CA SER A 61 4.89 13.48 -6.69
C SER A 61 4.52 12.05 -7.07
N LEU A 62 5.48 11.13 -7.01
CA LEU A 62 5.27 9.72 -7.35
C LEU A 62 4.24 9.06 -6.40
N ARG A 63 4.31 9.40 -5.12
CA ARG A 63 3.36 8.94 -4.12
C ARG A 63 1.93 9.39 -4.40
N ASN A 64 1.75 10.66 -4.74
CA ASN A 64 0.42 11.18 -5.08
C ASN A 64 -0.12 10.50 -6.34
N ARG A 65 0.71 10.37 -7.39
CA ARG A 65 0.30 9.67 -8.61
C ARG A 65 -0.20 8.26 -8.32
N ASP A 66 0.58 7.46 -7.59
CA ASP A 66 0.35 6.03 -7.47
C ASP A 66 -0.67 5.63 -6.40
N LEU A 67 -0.86 6.46 -5.37
CA LEU A 67 -1.73 6.10 -4.25
C LEU A 67 -3.11 6.76 -4.28
N THR A 68 -3.42 7.52 -5.35
CA THR A 68 -4.71 8.18 -5.49
C THR A 68 -5.51 7.64 -6.67
N PRO A 69 -6.82 7.42 -6.52
CA PRO A 69 -7.65 6.84 -7.57
C PRO A 69 -8.08 7.85 -8.66
N THR A 70 -7.98 9.15 -8.36
CA THR A 70 -8.45 10.24 -9.23
C THR A 70 -7.51 11.42 -9.16
N HIS A 71 -7.64 12.33 -10.14
CA HIS A 71 -6.95 13.61 -10.18
C HIS A 71 -7.78 14.68 -9.48
N ASP A 72 -7.48 14.97 -8.21
CA ASP A 72 -8.10 16.09 -7.46
C ASP A 72 -7.42 17.43 -7.83
N SER A 73 -7.97 18.12 -8.83
CA SER A 73 -7.43 19.39 -9.33
C SER A 73 -7.50 20.51 -8.28
N VAL A 74 -8.48 20.50 -7.39
CA VAL A 74 -8.66 21.49 -6.33
C VAL A 74 -7.56 21.33 -5.28
N TRP A 75 -7.38 20.11 -4.81
CA TRP A 75 -6.32 19.77 -3.85
C TRP A 75 -4.94 20.06 -4.43
N MET A 76 -4.69 19.62 -5.68
CA MET A 76 -3.42 19.83 -6.38
C MET A 76 -3.06 21.30 -6.52
N THR A 77 -4.05 22.15 -6.81
CA THR A 77 -3.84 23.61 -6.92
C THR A 77 -3.49 24.22 -5.56
N ASN A 78 -4.22 23.83 -4.50
CA ASN A 78 -4.01 24.34 -3.14
C ASN A 78 -2.66 23.89 -2.56
N GLN A 79 -2.19 22.70 -2.93
CA GLN A 79 -0.93 22.14 -2.43
C GLN A 79 0.31 22.73 -3.09
N LYS A 80 0.20 23.31 -4.28
CA LYS A 80 1.34 23.97 -4.94
C LYS A 80 2.04 25.00 -4.03
N ASP A 81 1.29 25.71 -3.22
CA ASP A 81 1.85 26.71 -2.29
C ASP A 81 2.46 26.05 -1.03
N LEU A 82 1.88 24.98 -0.53
CA LEU A 82 2.43 24.24 0.60
C LEU A 82 3.74 23.53 0.22
N TYR A 83 3.79 22.97 -0.97
CA TYR A 83 4.97 22.23 -1.44
C TYR A 83 6.14 23.15 -1.83
N LYS A 84 5.90 24.45 -2.11
CA LYS A 84 6.98 25.44 -2.29
C LYS A 84 7.94 25.52 -1.08
N ILE A 85 7.45 25.15 0.12
CA ILE A 85 8.30 25.06 1.31
C ILE A 85 9.40 23.99 1.14
N PHE A 86 9.16 22.98 0.33
CA PHE A 86 10.08 21.89 0.05
C PHE A 86 10.90 22.07 -1.24
N GLY A 87 10.76 23.23 -1.93
CA GLY A 87 11.39 23.55 -3.19
C GLY A 87 10.45 23.44 -4.40
N ASP A 88 10.95 23.70 -5.60
CA ASP A 88 10.16 23.55 -6.83
C ASP A 88 9.84 22.06 -7.05
N LEU A 89 8.57 21.71 -6.92
CA LEU A 89 8.10 20.37 -7.25
C LEU A 89 7.92 20.23 -8.76
N PRO A 90 8.29 19.07 -9.33
CA PRO A 90 7.80 18.71 -10.64
C PRO A 90 6.27 18.74 -10.66
N GLU A 91 5.68 18.88 -11.83
CA GLU A 91 4.22 18.80 -11.97
C GLU A 91 3.73 17.49 -11.33
N VAL A 92 2.89 17.63 -10.29
CA VAL A 92 2.44 16.47 -9.51
C VAL A 92 1.28 15.84 -10.26
N ASP A 93 1.45 14.62 -10.69
CA ASP A 93 0.38 13.79 -11.25
C ASP A 93 -0.40 13.09 -10.13
N ALA A 94 -1.62 12.66 -10.43
CA ALA A 94 -2.48 11.93 -9.51
C ALA A 94 -3.45 11.05 -10.31
N GLY A 95 -4.06 10.05 -9.66
CA GLY A 95 -5.06 9.20 -10.29
C GLY A 95 -4.52 7.92 -10.92
N GLY A 96 -3.27 7.54 -10.64
CA GLY A 96 -2.61 6.34 -11.17
C GLY A 96 -2.74 5.10 -10.29
N ALA A 97 -3.68 5.07 -9.33
CA ALA A 97 -3.82 3.93 -8.41
C ALA A 97 -4.12 2.61 -9.14
N ASN A 98 -4.85 2.67 -10.25
CA ASN A 98 -5.15 1.48 -11.03
C ASN A 98 -3.90 0.87 -11.67
N GLU A 99 -3.10 1.68 -12.33
CA GLU A 99 -1.84 1.28 -12.95
C GLU A 99 -0.83 0.78 -11.91
N PHE A 100 -0.83 1.41 -10.74
CA PHE A 100 0.02 0.97 -9.64
C PHE A 100 -0.43 -0.38 -9.08
N LEU A 101 -1.74 -0.63 -8.95
CA LEU A 101 -2.27 -1.93 -8.57
C LEU A 101 -1.90 -3.01 -9.59
N GLU A 102 -2.03 -2.72 -10.88
CA GLU A 102 -1.59 -3.62 -11.95
C GLU A 102 -0.08 -3.92 -11.87
N PHE A 103 0.73 -2.91 -11.60
CA PHE A 103 2.17 -3.09 -11.39
C PHE A 103 2.47 -4.00 -10.20
N ILE A 104 1.78 -3.81 -9.06
CA ILE A 104 1.93 -4.69 -7.89
C ILE A 104 1.55 -6.12 -8.26
N ASN A 105 0.39 -6.32 -8.89
CA ASN A 105 -0.10 -7.65 -9.19
C ASN A 105 0.72 -8.36 -10.27
N ASN A 106 1.16 -7.64 -11.31
CA ASN A 106 1.78 -8.23 -12.50
C ASN A 106 3.31 -8.20 -12.48
N LYS A 107 3.94 -7.41 -11.61
CA LYS A 107 5.40 -7.30 -11.51
C LYS A 107 5.94 -7.62 -10.13
N ILE A 108 5.45 -6.93 -9.08
CA ILE A 108 6.00 -7.10 -7.73
C ILE A 108 5.69 -8.50 -7.18
N LYS A 109 4.42 -8.90 -7.17
CA LYS A 109 4.02 -10.22 -6.63
C LYS A 109 4.69 -11.39 -7.35
N PRO A 110 4.75 -11.46 -8.70
CA PRO A 110 5.49 -12.50 -9.39
C PRO A 110 6.98 -12.52 -9.01
N LEU A 111 7.63 -11.36 -8.96
CA LEU A 111 9.04 -11.25 -8.57
C LEU A 111 9.30 -11.82 -7.16
N ILE A 112 8.42 -11.48 -6.20
CA ILE A 112 8.53 -11.99 -4.82
C ILE A 112 8.28 -13.50 -4.76
N ASN A 113 7.29 -13.96 -5.53
CA ASN A 113 6.96 -15.37 -5.60
C ASN A 113 8.08 -16.24 -6.20
N ASP A 114 8.80 -15.71 -7.20
CA ASP A 114 9.90 -16.44 -7.84
C ASP A 114 11.15 -16.50 -6.97
N LYS A 115 11.37 -15.47 -6.13
CA LYS A 115 12.57 -15.35 -5.32
C LYS A 115 12.46 -15.94 -3.92
N TYR A 116 11.25 -16.03 -3.36
CA TYR A 116 11.06 -16.35 -1.95
C TYR A 116 9.98 -17.42 -1.74
N HIS A 117 10.11 -18.19 -0.68
CA HIS A 117 9.13 -19.20 -0.29
C HIS A 117 7.93 -18.56 0.39
N ILE A 118 6.97 -18.10 -0.41
CA ILE A 118 5.77 -17.42 0.07
C ILE A 118 4.54 -18.32 0.04
N ASP A 119 3.60 -18.04 0.94
CA ASP A 119 2.23 -18.52 0.85
C ASP A 119 1.41 -17.54 0.02
N LYS A 120 1.11 -17.92 -1.22
CA LYS A 120 0.30 -17.10 -2.15
C LYS A 120 -1.15 -16.92 -1.69
N SER A 121 -1.64 -17.78 -0.82
CA SER A 121 -3.00 -17.72 -0.26
C SER A 121 -3.09 -16.85 0.99
N ASP A 122 -1.96 -16.27 1.45
CA ASP A 122 -1.89 -15.44 2.64
C ASP A 122 -1.06 -14.18 2.38
N GLN A 123 -1.69 -13.21 1.72
CA GLN A 123 -1.11 -11.93 1.36
C GLN A 123 -1.87 -10.79 2.01
N THR A 124 -1.16 -9.92 2.69
CA THR A 124 -1.71 -8.75 3.37
C THR A 124 -1.19 -7.47 2.72
N TYR A 125 -2.09 -6.53 2.50
CA TYR A 125 -1.74 -5.14 2.19
C TYR A 125 -1.74 -4.32 3.48
N CYS A 126 -0.77 -3.40 3.62
CA CYS A 126 -0.70 -2.46 4.72
C CYS A 126 -0.38 -1.05 4.18
N GLY A 127 -1.23 -0.07 4.49
CA GLY A 127 -1.04 1.31 4.05
C GLY A 127 -1.61 2.33 5.02
N PHE A 128 -1.01 3.53 5.04
CA PHE A 128 -1.40 4.64 5.90
C PHE A 128 -1.65 5.90 5.07
N SER A 129 -2.61 6.76 5.48
CA SER A 129 -2.93 8.02 4.80
C SER A 129 -3.33 7.80 3.33
N LEU A 130 -2.59 8.29 2.33
CA LEU A 130 -2.83 7.97 0.91
C LEU A 130 -2.60 6.47 0.62
N GLY A 131 -1.65 5.81 1.29
CA GLY A 131 -1.52 4.36 1.22
C GLY A 131 -2.75 3.65 1.77
N GLY A 132 -3.41 4.22 2.80
CA GLY A 132 -4.71 3.75 3.28
C GLY A 132 -5.83 3.96 2.25
N LEU A 133 -5.85 5.09 1.55
CA LEU A 133 -6.78 5.36 0.44
C LEU A 133 -6.61 4.34 -0.69
N PHE A 134 -5.37 4.09 -1.12
CA PHE A 134 -5.07 3.05 -2.10
C PHE A 134 -5.51 1.67 -1.64
N GLY A 135 -5.36 1.35 -0.34
CA GLY A 135 -5.86 0.12 0.24
C GLY A 135 -7.37 -0.03 0.14
N LEU A 136 -8.14 1.04 0.43
CA LEU A 136 -9.59 1.07 0.25
C LEU A 136 -9.97 0.94 -1.23
N PHE A 137 -9.28 1.66 -2.12
CA PHE A 137 -9.50 1.58 -3.55
C PHE A 137 -9.31 0.15 -4.05
N THR A 138 -8.20 -0.49 -3.70
CA THR A 138 -7.93 -1.89 -4.05
C THR A 138 -9.00 -2.83 -3.49
N LEU A 139 -9.41 -2.62 -2.24
CA LEU A 139 -10.43 -3.44 -1.56
C LEU A 139 -11.77 -3.45 -2.29
N PHE A 140 -12.17 -2.32 -2.88
CA PHE A 140 -13.45 -2.19 -3.54
C PHE A 140 -13.41 -2.38 -5.08
N THR A 141 -12.22 -2.34 -5.70
CA THR A 141 -12.09 -2.55 -7.14
C THR A 141 -11.55 -3.93 -7.51
N SER A 142 -10.68 -4.51 -6.68
CA SER A 142 -10.01 -5.79 -6.90
C SER A 142 -9.75 -6.49 -5.56
N PRO A 143 -10.80 -6.86 -4.81
CA PRO A 143 -10.69 -7.41 -3.45
C PRO A 143 -9.84 -8.68 -3.37
N GLU A 144 -9.76 -9.45 -4.45
CA GLU A 144 -8.94 -10.66 -4.59
C GLU A 144 -7.44 -10.40 -4.61
N SER A 145 -7.03 -9.14 -4.78
CA SER A 145 -5.60 -8.78 -4.81
C SER A 145 -4.91 -9.12 -3.49
N PHE A 146 -5.61 -9.01 -2.37
CA PHE A 146 -5.06 -9.37 -1.06
C PHE A 146 -6.10 -10.07 -0.19
N ASN A 147 -5.65 -10.97 0.67
CA ASN A 147 -6.53 -11.68 1.62
C ASN A 147 -6.86 -10.85 2.86
N ARG A 148 -5.95 -9.93 3.20
CA ARG A 148 -6.09 -9.02 4.35
C ARG A 148 -5.67 -7.62 4.00
N TYR A 149 -6.31 -6.67 4.66
CA TYR A 149 -6.02 -5.24 4.54
C TYR A 149 -5.85 -4.63 5.93
N VAL A 150 -4.72 -4.00 6.17
CA VAL A 150 -4.45 -3.15 7.35
C VAL A 150 -4.37 -1.73 6.85
N ILE A 151 -5.41 -0.95 7.14
CA ILE A 151 -5.62 0.38 6.57
C ILE A 151 -5.62 1.39 7.70
N GLY A 152 -4.55 2.17 7.81
CA GLY A 152 -4.38 3.18 8.84
C GLY A 152 -4.80 4.57 8.36
N SER A 153 -5.74 5.22 9.07
CA SER A 153 -6.13 6.62 8.84
C SER A 153 -6.23 7.00 7.35
N PRO A 154 -7.05 6.31 6.55
CA PRO A 154 -7.10 6.50 5.11
C PRO A 154 -7.53 7.91 4.75
N SER A 155 -6.96 8.50 3.69
CA SER A 155 -7.28 9.83 3.18
C SER A 155 -8.64 9.84 2.46
N ILE A 156 -9.72 9.52 3.17
CA ILE A 156 -11.09 9.45 2.63
C ILE A 156 -11.56 10.79 2.05
N TRP A 157 -10.97 11.89 2.52
CA TRP A 157 -11.30 13.25 2.07
C TRP A 157 -10.88 13.55 0.62
N TRP A 158 -10.03 12.70 0.01
CA TRP A 158 -9.52 12.89 -1.34
C TRP A 158 -10.66 13.00 -2.36
N ASP A 159 -10.56 14.00 -3.25
CA ASP A 159 -11.46 14.27 -4.38
C ASP A 159 -12.94 14.15 -3.96
N ASP A 160 -13.34 15.03 -3.03
CA ASP A 160 -14.69 15.08 -2.46
C ASP A 160 -15.20 13.71 -1.97
N LYS A 161 -14.30 12.92 -1.38
CA LYS A 161 -14.60 11.58 -0.85
C LYS A 161 -14.96 10.56 -1.93
N TYR A 162 -14.36 10.65 -3.09
CA TYR A 162 -14.58 9.74 -4.22
C TYR A 162 -14.60 8.25 -3.82
N ILE A 163 -13.80 7.86 -2.84
CA ILE A 163 -13.73 6.48 -2.38
C ILE A 163 -15.08 5.94 -1.84
N LEU A 164 -15.95 6.80 -1.33
CA LEU A 164 -17.29 6.41 -0.88
C LEU A 164 -18.23 6.08 -2.05
N GLU A 165 -18.00 6.68 -3.22
CA GLU A 165 -18.74 6.30 -4.43
C GLU A 165 -18.27 4.95 -4.96
N VAL A 166 -16.96 4.67 -4.88
CA VAL A 166 -16.38 3.35 -5.23
C VAL A 166 -16.96 2.25 -4.32
N GLU A 167 -17.03 2.51 -3.01
CA GLU A 167 -17.65 1.60 -2.04
C GLU A 167 -19.12 1.33 -2.35
N LYS A 168 -19.91 2.38 -2.61
CA LYS A 168 -21.33 2.24 -2.97
C LYS A 168 -21.52 1.40 -4.22
N GLU A 169 -20.67 1.58 -5.23
CA GLU A 169 -20.76 0.79 -6.46
C GLU A 169 -20.43 -0.69 -6.20
N TYR A 170 -19.40 -0.95 -5.39
CA TYR A 170 -19.08 -2.30 -4.95
C TYR A 170 -20.26 -2.94 -4.20
N ALA A 171 -20.86 -2.23 -3.25
CA ALA A 171 -21.94 -2.73 -2.40
C ALA A 171 -23.22 -3.03 -3.16
N LYS A 172 -23.50 -2.37 -4.29
CA LYS A 172 -24.64 -2.70 -5.16
C LYS A 172 -24.57 -4.12 -5.72
N ASN A 173 -23.37 -4.57 -6.05
CA ASN A 173 -23.12 -5.81 -6.77
C ASN A 173 -22.64 -6.95 -5.86
N ASN A 174 -22.21 -6.65 -4.63
CA ASN A 174 -21.60 -7.59 -3.72
C ASN A 174 -22.24 -7.54 -2.33
N LYS A 175 -22.72 -8.69 -1.86
CA LYS A 175 -23.30 -8.82 -0.51
C LYS A 175 -22.26 -9.07 0.58
N ASN A 176 -21.08 -9.51 0.20
CA ASN A 176 -20.01 -9.88 1.11
C ASN A 176 -18.68 -9.34 0.58
N LEU A 177 -17.75 -9.09 1.48
CA LEU A 177 -16.39 -8.74 1.17
C LEU A 177 -15.49 -9.96 1.44
N ALA A 178 -14.81 -10.46 0.41
CA ALA A 178 -13.96 -11.65 0.50
C ALA A 178 -12.56 -11.35 1.07
N ALA A 179 -12.48 -10.44 2.05
CA ALA A 179 -11.23 -10.04 2.69
C ALA A 179 -11.40 -9.80 4.19
N LYS A 180 -10.31 -9.91 4.94
CA LYS A 180 -10.27 -9.46 6.35
C LYS A 180 -9.72 -8.05 6.38
N VAL A 181 -10.42 -7.15 7.05
CA VAL A 181 -10.07 -5.72 7.09
C VAL A 181 -9.87 -5.27 8.53
N PHE A 182 -8.80 -4.55 8.76
CA PHE A 182 -8.53 -3.78 9.97
C PHE A 182 -8.39 -2.31 9.58
N LEU A 183 -9.22 -1.44 10.21
CA LEU A 183 -9.28 0.01 9.99
C LEU A 183 -8.86 0.75 11.25
#